data_0858bee5ac70677ada7ab28419b00f21
#
_entry.id   0858bee5ac70677ada7ab28419b00f21
#
_cell.length_a   1.000
_cell.length_b   1.000
_cell.length_c   1.000
_cell.angle_alpha   90.00
_cell.angle_beta   90.00
_cell.angle_gamma   90.00
#
_symmetry.space_group_name_H-M   'P 1'
#
loop_
_entity.id
_entity.type
_entity.pdbx_description
1 polymer ?
#
loop_
_entity_poly.entity_id
_entity_poly.type
_entity_poly.pdbx_seq_one_letter_code
_entity_poly.pdbx_strand_id
1 'polypeptide(L)'
;SDNNDKLLWEAGLNALQLGKGKQSVYNYKTNNNGKDLSNEQTRLTGNNQQQVPLSGFLSQPGISAPLDKNRLLFNETHTLNGNRMYKWNDDRSLRLQAGYTHDIIQQQRGNTQIYYQPTDTIQIDETYHYRLRSDIANLELRYEDNSSRNYISNRFTVDGEINRGRSEELGQTLQTSQLSAGNYFNLIRNRESGSWEFRSVTQYAYQPASLLLEEGKSKFNQHNFYTDNSAAYLRKYNGFTQQYKAGIQGEQATLKYTPTKQPNDFNASHLSLYLTPYFQLERGKWLTTLSFPLKAERYFSQQRSFLFFNPSTYLRYKLDYHWTFSLYGSLKRSAGDFSDLYPGLYQTDYRTWRDGNGLFPTNTTQTYNLYGEYKNTVQEFFITAALTYSRSNRNTLFEQSVSEDAIVYTRRELPNHSDSWNLSSTLSKGIYDWHLKTSLTLLLSRSNGEQLTRLADSKGNQQSLLQTYRYDYLKA
;
A
#
# COMPACT_ATOMS: atom_id res chain seq x y z
N SER A 1 -16.76 13.71 27.14
CA SER A 1 -16.72 13.30 28.57
C SER A 1 -17.72 12.22 28.97
N ASP A 2 -18.49 11.57 28.08
CA ASP A 2 -19.62 10.73 28.49
C ASP A 2 -19.48 9.23 28.19
N ASN A 3 -18.28 8.72 27.97
CA ASN A 3 -18.05 7.29 27.72
C ASN A 3 -17.28 6.55 28.84
N ASN A 4 -17.15 7.15 30.03
CA ASN A 4 -16.34 6.58 31.12
C ASN A 4 -16.98 5.38 31.84
N ASP A 5 -18.22 5.01 31.53
CA ASP A 5 -18.94 3.95 32.23
C ASP A 5 -19.15 2.66 31.42
N LYS A 6 -18.60 2.56 30.20
CA LYS A 6 -18.70 1.31 29.43
C LYS A 6 -17.66 0.31 29.86
N LEU A 7 -18.12 -0.87 30.30
CA LEU A 7 -17.24 -2.00 30.57
C LEU A 7 -16.43 -2.36 29.32
N LEU A 8 -15.12 -2.38 29.44
CA LEU A 8 -14.24 -2.86 28.38
C LEU A 8 -14.21 -4.38 28.41
N TRP A 9 -14.40 -4.99 27.25
CA TRP A 9 -14.46 -6.43 27.12
C TRP A 9 -13.76 -6.91 25.85
N GLU A 10 -13.27 -8.15 25.90
CA GLU A 10 -12.77 -8.93 24.79
C GLU A 10 -13.22 -10.37 24.98
N ALA A 11 -13.80 -10.97 23.95
CA ALA A 11 -14.23 -12.37 23.99
C ALA A 11 -13.82 -13.07 22.68
N GLY A 12 -13.49 -14.34 22.78
CA GLY A 12 -13.13 -15.14 21.63
C GLY A 12 -13.59 -16.58 21.77
N LEU A 13 -14.07 -17.16 20.68
CA LEU A 13 -14.43 -18.55 20.54
C LEU A 13 -13.65 -19.16 19.38
N ASN A 14 -12.94 -20.24 19.63
CA ASN A 14 -12.22 -20.98 18.62
C ASN A 14 -12.71 -22.44 18.59
N ALA A 15 -13.01 -22.95 17.41
CA ALA A 15 -13.36 -24.32 17.18
C ALA A 15 -12.41 -24.96 16.16
N LEU A 16 -11.84 -26.09 16.50
CA LEU A 16 -10.90 -26.84 15.66
C LEU A 16 -11.44 -28.23 15.44
N GLN A 17 -11.56 -28.63 14.19
CA GLN A 17 -11.90 -29.99 13.79
C GLN A 17 -10.73 -30.59 13.01
N LEU A 18 -10.15 -31.66 13.52
CA LEU A 18 -9.07 -32.40 12.87
C LEU A 18 -9.56 -33.79 12.49
N GLY A 19 -9.29 -34.19 11.26
CA GLY A 19 -9.61 -35.51 10.74
C GLY A 19 -8.69 -35.89 9.59
N LYS A 20 -8.63 -37.17 9.24
CA LYS A 20 -7.82 -37.64 8.13
C LYS A 20 -8.31 -37.02 6.82
N GLY A 21 -7.47 -36.16 6.22
CA GLY A 21 -7.77 -35.46 4.97
C GLY A 21 -8.78 -34.31 5.07
N LYS A 22 -9.26 -33.94 6.29
CA LYS A 22 -10.17 -32.83 6.50
C LYS A 22 -9.77 -32.06 7.75
N GLN A 23 -9.60 -30.76 7.61
CA GLN A 23 -9.30 -29.88 8.73
C GLN A 23 -10.17 -28.62 8.63
N SER A 24 -10.74 -28.19 9.76
CA SER A 24 -11.54 -26.98 9.81
C SER A 24 -11.17 -26.17 11.04
N VAL A 25 -11.09 -24.85 10.88
CA VAL A 25 -10.85 -23.88 11.96
C VAL A 25 -11.91 -22.80 11.84
N TYR A 26 -12.59 -22.51 12.92
CA TYR A 26 -13.57 -21.43 13.01
C TYR A 26 -13.22 -20.57 14.20
N ASN A 27 -13.18 -19.26 13.97
CA ASN A 27 -12.84 -18.26 15.00
C ASN A 27 -13.93 -17.19 15.00
N TYR A 28 -14.42 -16.88 16.18
CA TYR A 28 -15.20 -15.67 16.41
C TYR A 28 -14.52 -14.86 17.50
N LYS A 29 -14.30 -13.57 17.24
CA LYS A 29 -13.74 -12.65 18.23
C LYS A 29 -14.52 -11.35 18.23
N THR A 30 -14.57 -10.73 19.38
CA THR A 30 -15.27 -9.48 19.57
C THR A 30 -14.65 -8.68 20.70
N ASN A 31 -14.61 -7.36 20.58
CA ASN A 31 -14.07 -6.47 21.59
C ASN A 31 -14.60 -5.03 21.48
N ASN A 32 -14.37 -4.25 22.55
CA ASN A 32 -14.55 -2.80 22.58
C ASN A 32 -13.40 -2.08 23.30
N ASN A 33 -12.25 -2.73 23.46
CA ASN A 33 -11.12 -2.27 24.26
C ASN A 33 -10.03 -1.53 23.48
N GLY A 34 -10.32 -1.08 22.26
CA GLY A 34 -9.38 -0.37 21.39
C GLY A 34 -8.39 -1.26 20.61
N LYS A 35 -8.43 -2.58 20.81
CA LYS A 35 -7.59 -3.51 20.08
C LYS A 35 -8.11 -3.71 18.66
N ASP A 36 -7.26 -3.48 17.67
CA ASP A 36 -7.57 -3.69 16.27
C ASP A 36 -7.57 -5.19 15.93
N LEU A 37 -8.76 -5.76 15.67
CA LEU A 37 -8.94 -7.16 15.27
C LEU A 37 -8.89 -7.36 13.74
N SER A 38 -8.75 -6.32 12.94
CA SER A 38 -8.72 -6.41 11.47
C SER A 38 -7.57 -7.28 10.95
N ASN A 39 -6.44 -7.28 11.67
CA ASN A 39 -5.28 -8.11 11.33
C ASN A 39 -5.46 -9.59 11.72
N GLU A 40 -6.46 -9.94 12.51
CA GLU A 40 -6.73 -11.32 12.89
C GLU A 40 -7.54 -12.10 11.83
N GLN A 41 -8.02 -11.43 10.80
CA GLN A 41 -8.42 -12.06 9.54
C GLN A 41 -7.20 -12.66 8.82
N THR A 42 -6.23 -13.18 9.56
CA THR A 42 -5.03 -13.77 9.00
C THR A 42 -5.41 -14.88 8.04
N ARG A 43 -5.10 -14.65 6.79
CA ARG A 43 -5.06 -15.71 5.79
C ARG A 43 -4.04 -16.72 6.30
N LEU A 44 -4.50 -17.88 6.74
CA LEU A 44 -3.66 -18.96 7.27
C LEU A 44 -2.67 -19.53 6.24
N THR A 45 -2.61 -18.93 5.08
CA THR A 45 -1.71 -19.28 3.99
C THR A 45 -0.66 -18.20 3.79
N GLY A 46 0.58 -18.48 4.17
CA GLY A 46 1.71 -17.56 4.16
C GLY A 46 2.22 -17.05 2.80
N ASN A 47 1.46 -17.18 1.73
CA ASN A 47 1.74 -16.54 0.45
C ASN A 47 0.82 -15.34 0.27
N ASN A 48 1.26 -14.18 0.76
CA ASN A 48 0.73 -12.89 0.37
C ASN A 48 1.06 -12.62 -1.10
N GLN A 49 0.37 -13.30 -2.01
CA GLN A 49 0.33 -12.83 -3.39
C GLN A 49 -0.41 -11.49 -3.34
N GLN A 50 0.32 -10.47 -3.69
CA GLN A 50 -0.09 -9.09 -3.60
C GLN A 50 -1.37 -8.90 -4.42
N GLN A 51 -2.44 -8.46 -3.75
CA GLN A 51 -3.59 -7.91 -4.45
C GLN A 51 -3.11 -6.70 -5.25
N VAL A 52 -3.61 -6.54 -6.45
CA VAL A 52 -3.29 -5.36 -7.25
C VAL A 52 -3.83 -4.15 -6.51
N PRO A 53 -2.98 -3.15 -6.20
CA PRO A 53 -3.45 -1.91 -5.60
C PRO A 53 -4.46 -1.25 -6.53
N LEU A 54 -5.64 -0.95 -5.99
CA LEU A 54 -6.67 -0.23 -6.73
C LEU A 54 -6.62 1.22 -6.30
N SER A 55 -6.42 2.13 -7.24
CA SER A 55 -6.48 3.56 -6.95
C SER A 55 -7.93 4.00 -6.80
N GLY A 56 -8.25 4.62 -5.66
CA GLY A 56 -9.55 5.20 -5.38
C GLY A 56 -9.48 6.74 -5.37
N PHE A 57 -10.59 7.39 -5.70
CA PHE A 57 -10.71 8.86 -5.66
C PHE A 57 -10.97 9.37 -4.24
N LEU A 58 -11.67 8.59 -3.44
CA LEU A 58 -12.02 8.92 -2.07
C LEU A 58 -11.47 7.87 -1.12
N SER A 59 -11.00 8.29 0.04
CA SER A 59 -10.56 7.41 1.12
C SER A 59 -11.09 7.89 2.46
N GLN A 60 -11.41 6.95 3.36
CA GLN A 60 -11.78 7.28 4.73
C GLN A 60 -10.60 7.93 5.44
N PRO A 61 -10.83 8.95 6.28
CA PRO A 61 -9.79 9.53 7.10
C PRO A 61 -9.10 8.46 7.96
N GLY A 62 -7.78 8.38 7.84
CA GLY A 62 -6.97 7.48 8.64
C GLY A 62 -6.70 8.02 10.04
N ILE A 63 -6.44 7.13 11.00
CA ILE A 63 -5.94 7.51 12.31
C ILE A 63 -4.43 7.72 12.17
N SER A 64 -4.01 8.97 12.34
CA SER A 64 -2.59 9.34 12.36
C SER A 64 -2.28 10.05 13.67
N ALA A 65 -1.71 9.32 14.62
CA ALA A 65 -1.19 9.92 15.85
C ALA A 65 0.07 9.15 16.29
N PRO A 66 0.98 9.79 17.02
CA PRO A 66 2.22 9.15 17.51
C PRO A 66 1.99 8.18 18.67
N LEU A 67 0.75 7.83 18.96
CA LEU A 67 0.35 6.90 20.04
C LEU A 67 -0.06 5.55 19.47
N ASP A 68 0.02 4.51 20.30
CA ASP A 68 -0.48 3.18 19.96
C ASP A 68 -1.99 3.24 19.65
N LYS A 69 -2.39 2.56 18.60
CA LYS A 69 -3.81 2.52 18.15
C LYS A 69 -4.76 2.14 19.28
N ASN A 70 -4.37 1.25 20.17
CA ASN A 70 -5.17 0.80 21.32
C ASN A 70 -5.53 1.93 22.31
N ARG A 71 -4.81 3.05 22.26
CA ARG A 71 -5.08 4.24 23.09
C ARG A 71 -5.93 5.29 22.42
N LEU A 72 -6.16 5.11 21.12
CA LEU A 72 -6.83 6.09 20.25
C LEU A 72 -8.17 5.59 19.73
N LEU A 73 -8.38 4.27 19.73
CA LEU A 73 -9.55 3.63 19.17
C LEU A 73 -10.61 3.40 20.25
N PHE A 74 -11.79 3.98 20.01
CA PHE A 74 -13.03 3.51 20.62
C PHE A 74 -13.74 2.68 19.58
N ASN A 75 -13.62 1.36 19.69
CA ASN A 75 -14.16 0.44 18.70
C ASN A 75 -15.25 -0.47 19.29
N GLU A 76 -16.04 -1.02 18.40
CA GLU A 76 -16.92 -2.16 18.66
C GLU A 76 -16.77 -3.10 17.48
N THR A 77 -15.99 -4.17 17.68
CA THR A 77 -15.55 -5.04 16.61
C THR A 77 -16.06 -6.46 16.80
N HIS A 78 -16.62 -7.03 15.73
CA HIS A 78 -16.98 -8.44 15.62
C HIS A 78 -16.29 -9.03 14.40
N THR A 79 -15.57 -10.13 14.57
CA THR A 79 -14.93 -10.84 13.45
C THR A 79 -15.25 -12.34 13.51
N LEU A 80 -15.65 -12.88 12.38
CA LEU A 80 -15.93 -14.29 12.17
C LEU A 80 -15.07 -14.81 11.02
N ASN A 81 -14.31 -15.87 11.26
CA ASN A 81 -13.49 -16.51 10.25
C ASN A 81 -13.71 -18.02 10.23
N GLY A 82 -13.81 -18.58 9.04
CA GLY A 82 -13.87 -20.01 8.81
C GLY A 82 -12.83 -20.42 7.77
N ASN A 83 -12.11 -21.50 8.06
CA ASN A 83 -11.19 -22.12 7.13
C ASN A 83 -11.43 -23.62 7.11
N ARG A 84 -11.59 -24.18 5.92
CA ARG A 84 -11.77 -25.61 5.71
C ARG A 84 -10.84 -26.10 4.61
N MET A 85 -10.03 -27.12 4.95
CA MET A 85 -9.12 -27.75 4.02
C MET A 85 -9.53 -29.21 3.80
N TYR A 86 -9.50 -29.61 2.54
CA TYR A 86 -9.64 -30.99 2.09
C TYR A 86 -8.35 -31.44 1.44
N LYS A 87 -7.76 -32.54 1.92
CA LYS A 87 -6.66 -33.22 1.30
C LYS A 87 -7.15 -34.49 0.63
N TRP A 88 -6.94 -34.65 -0.66
CA TRP A 88 -7.22 -35.91 -1.38
C TRP A 88 -6.08 -36.90 -1.23
N ASN A 89 -4.84 -36.36 -1.20
CA ASN A 89 -3.60 -37.08 -0.95
C ASN A 89 -2.57 -36.11 -0.38
N ASP A 90 -1.30 -36.53 -0.25
CA ASP A 90 -0.25 -35.68 0.32
C ASP A 90 0.10 -34.48 -0.57
N ASP A 91 -0.14 -34.59 -1.88
CA ASP A 91 0.22 -33.58 -2.87
C ASP A 91 -0.92 -32.58 -3.17
N ARG A 92 -2.20 -33.01 -3.00
CA ARG A 92 -3.35 -32.25 -3.48
C ARG A 92 -4.27 -31.81 -2.36
N SER A 93 -4.56 -30.53 -2.36
CA SER A 93 -5.48 -29.94 -1.39
C SER A 93 -6.40 -28.89 -2.02
N LEU A 94 -7.57 -28.75 -1.43
CA LEU A 94 -8.51 -27.67 -1.67
C LEU A 94 -8.79 -26.98 -0.33
N ARG A 95 -8.67 -25.67 -0.30
CA ARG A 95 -8.96 -24.86 0.87
C ARG A 95 -10.04 -23.83 0.55
N LEU A 96 -11.02 -23.77 1.42
CA LEU A 96 -12.05 -22.74 1.44
C LEU A 96 -11.85 -21.90 2.69
N GLN A 97 -11.75 -20.59 2.54
CA GLN A 97 -11.69 -19.63 3.63
C GLN A 97 -12.75 -18.57 3.42
N ALA A 98 -13.48 -18.23 4.47
CA ALA A 98 -14.43 -17.14 4.49
C ALA A 98 -14.24 -16.33 5.77
N GLY A 99 -14.36 -15.02 5.66
CA GLY A 99 -14.26 -14.11 6.80
C GLY A 99 -15.26 -12.96 6.68
N TYR A 100 -15.71 -12.49 7.84
CA TYR A 100 -16.54 -11.29 7.95
C TYR A 100 -16.12 -10.50 9.17
N THR A 101 -15.97 -9.19 9.01
CA THR A 101 -15.72 -8.26 10.11
C THR A 101 -16.71 -7.12 10.04
N HIS A 102 -17.34 -6.86 11.16
CA HIS A 102 -18.11 -5.64 11.44
C HIS A 102 -17.32 -4.81 12.45
N ASP A 103 -17.07 -3.55 12.13
CA ASP A 103 -16.31 -2.65 12.99
C ASP A 103 -16.98 -1.27 13.05
N ILE A 104 -17.12 -0.73 14.25
CA ILE A 104 -17.54 0.64 14.48
C ILE A 104 -16.41 1.33 15.23
N ILE A 105 -15.85 2.35 14.62
CA ILE A 105 -14.76 3.16 15.21
C ILE A 105 -15.28 4.56 15.47
N GLN A 106 -15.02 5.08 16.66
CA GLN A 106 -15.26 6.48 17.01
C GLN A 106 -13.94 7.12 17.39
N GLN A 107 -13.71 8.32 16.86
CA GLN A 107 -12.51 9.09 17.17
C GLN A 107 -12.87 10.57 17.25
N GLN A 108 -12.21 11.26 18.18
CA GLN A 108 -12.20 12.70 18.23
C GLN A 108 -10.87 13.20 17.67
N ARG A 109 -10.91 14.17 16.80
CA ARG A 109 -9.73 14.77 16.17
C ARG A 109 -9.76 16.27 16.30
N GLY A 110 -8.63 16.86 16.70
CA GLY A 110 -8.36 18.28 16.61
C GLY A 110 -7.18 18.50 15.64
N ASN A 111 -7.29 19.49 14.77
CA ASN A 111 -6.27 19.87 13.83
C ASN A 111 -6.27 21.38 13.66
N THR A 112 -5.12 22.02 13.85
CA THR A 112 -4.89 23.43 13.57
C THR A 112 -3.93 23.54 12.41
N GLN A 113 -4.34 24.16 11.32
CA GLN A 113 -3.50 24.45 10.16
C GLN A 113 -3.35 25.96 10.01
N ILE A 114 -2.12 26.42 9.93
CA ILE A 114 -1.79 27.83 9.78
C ILE A 114 -1.09 28.03 8.43
N TYR A 115 -1.69 28.81 7.57
CA TYR A 115 -1.15 29.18 6.26
C TYR A 115 -0.70 30.63 6.27
N TYR A 116 0.61 30.86 6.27
CA TYR A 116 1.19 32.19 6.20
C TYR A 116 1.16 32.68 4.76
N GLN A 117 0.39 33.73 4.49
CA GLN A 117 0.36 34.44 3.23
C GLN A 117 1.10 35.78 3.38
N PRO A 118 1.58 36.42 2.28
CA PRO A 118 2.33 37.66 2.35
C PRO A 118 1.57 38.82 3.01
N THR A 119 0.24 38.83 2.93
CA THR A 119 -0.64 39.91 3.41
C THR A 119 -1.56 39.48 4.54
N ASP A 120 -1.69 38.14 4.78
CA ASP A 120 -2.64 37.63 5.75
C ASP A 120 -2.21 36.23 6.25
N THR A 121 -2.83 35.76 7.32
CA THR A 121 -2.62 34.42 7.85
C THR A 121 -3.98 33.72 7.93
N ILE A 122 -4.13 32.65 7.17
CA ILE A 122 -5.32 31.78 7.24
C ILE A 122 -5.07 30.71 8.30
N GLN A 123 -5.83 30.77 9.39
CA GLN A 123 -5.84 29.74 10.42
C GLN A 123 -7.12 28.90 10.30
N ILE A 124 -6.96 27.60 10.25
CA ILE A 124 -8.04 26.63 10.16
C ILE A 124 -7.97 25.74 11.39
N ASP A 125 -8.90 25.95 12.31
CA ASP A 125 -9.07 25.15 13.51
C ASP A 125 -10.24 24.20 13.33
N GLU A 126 -9.97 22.91 13.41
CA GLU A 126 -10.96 21.87 13.24
C GLU A 126 -10.96 20.95 14.46
N THR A 127 -12.10 20.82 15.09
CA THR A 127 -12.33 19.78 16.10
C THR A 127 -13.61 19.07 15.73
N TYR A 128 -13.51 17.76 15.48
CA TYR A 128 -14.66 16.99 15.05
C TYR A 128 -14.63 15.57 15.58
N HIS A 129 -15.81 15.00 15.73
CA HIS A 129 -16.03 13.61 16.00
C HIS A 129 -16.24 12.87 14.67
N TYR A 130 -15.54 11.78 14.51
CA TYR A 130 -15.69 10.95 13.33
C TYR A 130 -16.11 9.54 13.73
N ARG A 131 -17.24 9.10 13.17
CA ARG A 131 -17.74 7.74 13.36
C ARG A 131 -17.63 6.98 12.05
N LEU A 132 -16.83 5.94 12.03
CA LEU A 132 -16.67 5.02 10.91
C LEU A 132 -17.34 3.69 11.23
N ARG A 133 -18.23 3.26 10.35
CA ARG A 133 -18.75 1.89 10.32
C ARG A 133 -18.16 1.19 9.11
N SER A 134 -17.61 0.00 9.34
CA SER A 134 -16.93 -0.82 8.35
C SER A 134 -17.50 -2.24 8.36
N ASP A 135 -17.91 -2.73 7.20
CA ASP A 135 -18.34 -4.11 6.98
C ASP A 135 -17.42 -4.71 5.91
N ILE A 136 -16.63 -5.72 6.27
CA ILE A 136 -15.63 -6.36 5.40
C ILE A 136 -15.95 -7.85 5.32
N ALA A 137 -16.09 -8.36 4.10
CA ALA A 137 -16.27 -9.79 3.83
C ALA A 137 -15.21 -10.28 2.84
N ASN A 138 -14.70 -11.47 3.05
CA ASN A 138 -13.77 -12.11 2.13
C ASN A 138 -14.11 -13.59 1.93
N LEU A 139 -13.86 -14.08 0.73
CA LEU A 139 -13.95 -15.48 0.35
C LEU A 139 -12.72 -15.86 -0.46
N GLU A 140 -12.06 -16.96 -0.11
CA GLU A 140 -10.95 -17.52 -0.86
C GLU A 140 -11.18 -18.99 -1.11
N LEU A 141 -11.06 -19.41 -2.36
CA LEU A 141 -10.99 -20.80 -2.77
C LEU A 141 -9.60 -21.07 -3.37
N ARG A 142 -8.86 -22.00 -2.79
CA ARG A 142 -7.49 -22.30 -3.20
C ARG A 142 -7.30 -23.78 -3.45
N TYR A 143 -6.92 -24.10 -4.67
CA TYR A 143 -6.46 -25.43 -5.09
C TYR A 143 -4.94 -25.45 -5.17
N GLU A 144 -4.33 -26.49 -4.63
CA GLU A 144 -2.89 -26.74 -4.73
C GLU A 144 -2.63 -28.21 -5.11
N ASP A 145 -1.72 -28.40 -6.07
CA ASP A 145 -1.13 -29.69 -6.44
C ASP A 145 0.40 -29.50 -6.39
N ASN A 146 1.05 -30.15 -5.44
CA ASN A 146 2.49 -30.05 -5.19
C ASN A 146 3.16 -31.41 -5.46
N SER A 147 3.02 -31.90 -6.67
CA SER A 147 3.68 -33.14 -7.10
C SER A 147 5.17 -32.94 -7.33
N SER A 148 5.94 -34.02 -7.36
CA SER A 148 7.43 -33.99 -7.44
C SER A 148 7.99 -33.17 -8.62
N ARG A 149 7.27 -33.09 -9.73
CA ARG A 149 7.70 -32.37 -10.96
C ARG A 149 6.91 -31.11 -11.25
N ASN A 150 5.71 -30.98 -10.71
CA ASN A 150 4.82 -29.87 -11.01
C ASN A 150 4.26 -29.29 -9.72
N TYR A 151 4.21 -27.97 -9.67
CA TYR A 151 3.44 -27.25 -8.67
C TYR A 151 2.37 -26.44 -9.39
N ILE A 152 1.11 -26.65 -9.02
CA ILE A 152 -0.03 -25.90 -9.52
C ILE A 152 -0.72 -25.27 -8.32
N SER A 153 -0.94 -23.97 -8.38
CA SER A 153 -1.77 -23.25 -7.41
C SER A 153 -2.76 -22.39 -8.16
N ASN A 154 -4.03 -22.56 -7.84
CA ASN A 154 -5.07 -21.64 -8.30
C ASN A 154 -5.84 -21.10 -7.11
N ARG A 155 -5.84 -19.78 -6.97
CA ARG A 155 -6.52 -19.05 -5.91
C ARG A 155 -7.54 -18.10 -6.51
N PHE A 156 -8.79 -18.32 -6.18
CA PHE A 156 -9.89 -17.40 -6.49
C PHE A 156 -10.30 -16.66 -5.23
N THR A 157 -10.44 -15.34 -5.31
CA THR A 157 -10.85 -14.48 -4.19
C THR A 157 -12.03 -13.63 -4.56
N VAL A 158 -12.91 -13.38 -3.60
CA VAL A 158 -13.93 -12.34 -3.66
C VAL A 158 -13.83 -11.55 -2.36
N ASP A 159 -13.62 -10.25 -2.47
CA ASP A 159 -13.49 -9.34 -1.34
C ASP A 159 -14.54 -8.23 -1.47
N GLY A 160 -15.29 -7.98 -0.40
CA GLY A 160 -16.27 -6.93 -0.29
C GLY A 160 -15.99 -6.05 0.91
N GLU A 161 -16.08 -4.74 0.74
CA GLU A 161 -15.88 -3.76 1.80
C GLU A 161 -16.91 -2.64 1.65
N ILE A 162 -17.55 -2.24 2.74
CA ILE A 162 -18.47 -1.11 2.81
C ILE A 162 -18.08 -0.27 4.01
N ASN A 163 -17.66 0.96 3.76
CA ASN A 163 -17.28 1.92 4.79
C ASN A 163 -18.21 3.13 4.74
N ARG A 164 -18.72 3.53 5.89
CA ARG A 164 -19.50 4.74 6.05
C ARG A 164 -18.95 5.57 7.21
N GLY A 165 -18.32 6.67 6.89
CA GLY A 165 -17.81 7.65 7.83
C GLY A 165 -18.70 8.88 7.89
N ARG A 166 -18.95 9.40 9.10
CA ARG A 166 -19.77 10.58 9.35
C ARG A 166 -19.08 11.50 10.36
N SER A 167 -19.06 12.77 10.06
CA SER A 167 -18.79 13.85 11.01
C SER A 167 -19.94 14.88 10.94
N GLU A 168 -20.56 15.16 12.08
CA GLU A 168 -21.66 16.12 12.16
C GLU A 168 -21.10 17.55 12.11
N GLU A 169 -19.98 17.82 12.78
CA GLU A 169 -19.35 19.12 12.83
C GLU A 169 -18.84 19.59 11.47
N LEU A 170 -18.43 18.66 10.61
CA LEU A 170 -18.02 18.96 9.24
C LEU A 170 -19.16 18.88 8.23
N GLY A 171 -20.40 18.56 8.66
CA GLY A 171 -21.54 18.36 7.76
C GLY A 171 -21.29 17.27 6.70
N GLN A 172 -20.40 16.29 6.99
CA GLN A 172 -19.89 15.34 6.00
C GLN A 172 -20.29 13.92 6.29
N THR A 173 -20.78 13.24 5.24
CA THR A 173 -20.87 11.76 5.21
C THR A 173 -20.12 11.23 4.01
N LEU A 174 -19.12 10.39 4.26
CA LEU A 174 -18.30 9.72 3.25
C LEU A 174 -18.61 8.22 3.23
N GLN A 175 -19.09 7.73 2.11
CA GLN A 175 -19.29 6.30 1.88
C GLN A 175 -18.30 5.83 0.83
N THR A 176 -17.54 4.80 1.15
CA THR A 176 -16.65 4.11 0.20
C THR A 176 -16.97 2.62 0.25
N SER A 177 -17.10 2.01 -0.92
CA SER A 177 -17.36 0.58 -1.02
C SER A 177 -16.46 -0.01 -2.09
N GLN A 178 -16.12 -1.28 -1.92
CA GLN A 178 -15.36 -2.04 -2.89
C GLN A 178 -15.92 -3.46 -2.98
N LEU A 179 -16.13 -3.93 -4.18
CA LEU A 179 -16.35 -5.34 -4.48
C LEU A 179 -15.30 -5.76 -5.50
N SER A 180 -14.48 -6.73 -5.16
CA SER A 180 -13.45 -7.24 -6.07
C SER A 180 -13.49 -8.76 -6.17
N ALA A 181 -13.19 -9.26 -7.37
CA ALA A 181 -12.99 -10.67 -7.64
C ALA A 181 -11.67 -10.86 -8.37
N GLY A 182 -10.88 -11.84 -7.94
CA GLY A 182 -9.57 -12.10 -8.53
C GLY A 182 -9.27 -13.58 -8.69
N ASN A 183 -8.59 -13.93 -9.78
CA ASN A 183 -8.04 -15.26 -9.99
C ASN A 183 -6.52 -15.18 -10.13
N TYR A 184 -5.81 -16.01 -9.37
CA TYR A 184 -4.36 -16.07 -9.32
C TYR A 184 -3.94 -17.49 -9.60
N PHE A 185 -3.45 -17.72 -10.80
CA PHE A 185 -2.97 -19.01 -11.24
C PHE A 185 -1.44 -19.02 -11.30
N ASN A 186 -0.82 -20.07 -10.78
CA ASN A 186 0.61 -20.32 -10.87
C ASN A 186 0.87 -21.78 -11.20
N LEU A 187 1.66 -22.01 -12.25
CA LEU A 187 2.14 -23.32 -12.67
C LEU A 187 3.66 -23.28 -12.72
N ILE A 188 4.31 -24.12 -11.91
CA ILE A 188 5.76 -24.35 -11.99
C ILE A 188 6.00 -25.78 -12.46
N ARG A 189 6.85 -25.92 -13.46
CA ARG A 189 7.27 -27.22 -13.99
C ARG A 189 8.78 -27.37 -13.89
N ASN A 190 9.23 -28.27 -13.03
CA ASN A 190 10.63 -28.57 -12.81
C ASN A 190 11.12 -29.60 -13.80
N ARG A 191 12.28 -29.34 -14.41
CA ARG A 191 13.03 -30.24 -15.27
C ARG A 191 14.50 -30.24 -14.84
N GLU A 192 15.29 -31.23 -15.28
CA GLU A 192 16.72 -31.28 -15.00
C GLU A 192 17.49 -30.07 -15.53
N SER A 193 17.06 -29.50 -16.67
CA SER A 193 17.66 -28.33 -17.29
C SER A 193 17.26 -26.98 -16.68
N GLY A 194 16.24 -26.94 -15.81
CA GLY A 194 15.70 -25.72 -15.20
C GLY A 194 14.20 -25.81 -14.94
N SER A 195 13.64 -24.73 -14.44
CA SER A 195 12.22 -24.62 -14.08
C SER A 195 11.52 -23.62 -14.99
N TRP A 196 10.32 -23.98 -15.44
CA TRP A 196 9.40 -23.07 -16.10
C TRP A 196 8.31 -22.66 -15.13
N GLU A 197 8.03 -21.37 -15.08
CA GLU A 197 6.90 -20.81 -14.33
C GLU A 197 5.96 -20.11 -15.29
N PHE A 198 4.68 -20.40 -15.18
CA PHE A 198 3.61 -19.63 -15.83
C PHE A 198 2.72 -19.05 -14.75
N ARG A 199 2.53 -17.73 -14.78
CA ARG A 199 1.69 -17.00 -13.83
C ARG A 199 0.64 -16.20 -14.59
N SER A 200 -0.60 -16.29 -14.12
CA SER A 200 -1.73 -15.50 -14.60
C SER A 200 -2.45 -14.87 -13.43
N VAL A 201 -2.64 -13.57 -13.49
CA VAL A 201 -3.43 -12.78 -12.54
C VAL A 201 -4.51 -12.07 -13.32
N THR A 202 -5.76 -12.21 -12.90
CA THR A 202 -6.88 -11.44 -13.45
C THR A 202 -7.72 -10.96 -12.28
N GLN A 203 -8.02 -9.67 -12.27
CA GLN A 203 -8.80 -9.04 -11.20
C GLN A 203 -9.79 -8.04 -11.80
N TYR A 204 -10.99 -8.06 -11.25
CA TYR A 204 -12.00 -7.04 -11.48
C TYR A 204 -12.38 -6.40 -10.17
N ALA A 205 -12.60 -5.09 -10.16
CA ALA A 205 -13.10 -4.37 -9.00
C ALA A 205 -14.11 -3.31 -9.40
N TYR A 206 -15.15 -3.20 -8.58
CA TYR A 206 -16.13 -2.13 -8.60
C TYR A 206 -16.01 -1.33 -7.31
N GLN A 207 -15.81 -0.02 -7.43
CA GLN A 207 -15.54 0.89 -6.31
C GLN A 207 -16.51 2.08 -6.36
N PRO A 208 -17.75 1.92 -5.87
CA PRO A 208 -18.66 3.05 -5.71
C PRO A 208 -18.26 3.84 -4.46
N ALA A 209 -18.25 5.16 -4.60
CA ALA A 209 -18.04 6.07 -3.49
C ALA A 209 -18.97 7.28 -3.57
N SER A 210 -19.33 7.87 -2.44
CA SER A 210 -20.10 9.10 -2.41
C SER A 210 -19.69 9.98 -1.25
N LEU A 211 -19.59 11.27 -1.53
CA LEU A 211 -19.40 12.34 -0.56
C LEU A 211 -20.70 13.15 -0.50
N LEU A 212 -21.35 13.14 0.66
CA LEU A 212 -22.55 13.91 0.96
C LEU A 212 -22.15 15.06 1.88
N LEU A 213 -22.41 16.27 1.45
CA LEU A 213 -22.23 17.54 2.17
C LEU A 213 -23.58 18.27 2.24
N GLU A 214 -23.66 19.32 3.03
CA GLU A 214 -24.85 20.16 3.10
C GLU A 214 -25.21 20.78 1.74
N GLU A 215 -24.19 21.16 0.96
CA GLU A 215 -24.33 21.79 -0.36
C GLU A 215 -24.68 20.83 -1.49
N GLY A 216 -24.57 19.51 -1.28
CA GLY A 216 -24.86 18.53 -2.31
C GLY A 216 -24.18 17.18 -2.15
N LYS A 217 -24.31 16.36 -3.18
CA LYS A 217 -23.79 14.99 -3.21
C LYS A 217 -22.94 14.76 -4.45
N SER A 218 -21.71 14.34 -4.22
CA SER A 218 -20.81 13.80 -5.25
C SER A 218 -20.82 12.27 -5.23
N LYS A 219 -20.84 11.66 -6.41
CA LYS A 219 -20.81 10.19 -6.59
C LYS A 219 -19.72 9.80 -7.55
N PHE A 220 -19.01 8.75 -7.20
CA PHE A 220 -17.98 8.12 -8.00
C PHE A 220 -18.35 6.66 -8.21
N ASN A 221 -18.45 6.22 -9.46
CA ASN A 221 -18.63 4.82 -9.80
C ASN A 221 -17.43 4.41 -10.66
N GLN A 222 -16.54 3.66 -10.06
CA GLN A 222 -15.30 3.23 -10.71
C GLN A 222 -15.33 1.72 -10.94
N HIS A 223 -14.92 1.31 -12.14
CA HIS A 223 -14.71 -0.08 -12.51
C HIS A 223 -13.26 -0.24 -12.95
N ASN A 224 -12.59 -1.25 -12.44
CA ASN A 224 -11.22 -1.58 -12.80
C ASN A 224 -11.14 -3.04 -13.24
N PHE A 225 -10.52 -3.27 -14.37
CA PHE A 225 -10.12 -4.60 -14.85
C PHE A 225 -8.60 -4.63 -14.99
N TYR A 226 -7.97 -5.63 -14.43
CA TYR A 226 -6.53 -5.83 -14.49
C TYR A 226 -6.21 -7.27 -14.87
N THR A 227 -5.21 -7.44 -15.73
CA THR A 227 -4.65 -8.77 -16.04
C THR A 227 -3.13 -8.68 -16.20
N ASP A 228 -2.41 -9.69 -15.69
CA ASP A 228 -0.95 -9.86 -15.85
C ASP A 228 -0.66 -11.34 -16.10
N ASN A 229 -0.15 -11.63 -17.28
CA ASN A 229 0.18 -12.98 -17.71
C ASN A 229 1.66 -13.05 -18.05
N SER A 230 2.39 -13.97 -17.43
CA SER A 230 3.83 -14.07 -17.61
C SER A 230 4.32 -15.52 -17.66
N ALA A 231 5.39 -15.70 -18.41
CA ALA A 231 6.16 -16.92 -18.41
C ALA A 231 7.60 -16.60 -17.97
N ALA A 232 8.18 -17.45 -17.14
CA ALA A 232 9.56 -17.34 -16.70
C ALA A 232 10.29 -18.67 -16.87
N TYR A 233 11.56 -18.58 -17.25
CA TYR A 233 12.49 -19.70 -17.26
C TYR A 233 13.59 -19.41 -16.24
N LEU A 234 13.81 -20.34 -15.32
CA LEU A 234 14.83 -20.26 -14.28
C LEU A 234 15.79 -21.42 -14.43
N ARG A 235 17.10 -21.13 -14.40
CA ARG A 235 18.17 -22.12 -14.39
C ARG A 235 19.15 -21.78 -13.27
N LYS A 236 19.57 -22.82 -12.55
CA LYS A 236 20.57 -22.71 -11.49
C LYS A 236 21.75 -23.63 -11.80
N TYR A 237 22.97 -23.11 -11.73
CA TYR A 237 24.20 -23.84 -11.98
C TYR A 237 25.34 -23.28 -11.13
N ASN A 238 25.99 -24.12 -10.32
CA ASN A 238 27.20 -23.78 -9.53
C ASN A 238 27.15 -22.43 -8.80
N GLY A 239 26.04 -22.15 -8.07
CA GLY A 239 25.87 -20.89 -7.37
C GLY A 239 25.43 -19.70 -8.25
N PHE A 240 25.33 -19.90 -9.57
CA PHE A 240 24.78 -18.93 -10.50
C PHE A 240 23.32 -19.26 -10.82
N THR A 241 22.41 -18.32 -10.62
CA THR A 241 20.99 -18.44 -10.98
C THR A 241 20.68 -17.38 -12.03
N GLN A 242 20.07 -17.78 -13.10
CA GLN A 242 19.52 -16.90 -14.13
C GLN A 242 18.02 -17.14 -14.29
N GLN A 243 17.27 -16.07 -14.42
CA GLN A 243 15.85 -16.10 -14.73
C GLN A 243 15.52 -15.09 -15.81
N TYR A 244 14.70 -15.49 -16.75
CA TYR A 244 14.14 -14.63 -17.78
C TYR A 244 12.64 -14.69 -17.67
N LYS A 245 12.01 -13.58 -17.29
CA LYS A 245 10.56 -13.46 -17.18
C LYS A 245 10.07 -12.49 -18.24
N ALA A 246 9.11 -12.94 -19.06
CA ALA A 246 8.43 -12.10 -20.03
C ALA A 246 6.92 -12.16 -19.78
N GLY A 247 6.23 -11.05 -20.04
CA GLY A 247 4.79 -11.01 -19.82
C GLY A 247 4.10 -9.83 -20.48
N ILE A 248 2.77 -9.92 -20.40
CA ILE A 248 1.83 -8.91 -20.86
C ILE A 248 0.92 -8.51 -19.72
N GLN A 249 0.77 -7.21 -19.49
CA GLN A 249 -0.11 -6.64 -18.50
C GLN A 249 -1.09 -5.71 -19.19
N GLY A 250 -2.37 -5.82 -18.84
CA GLY A 250 -3.43 -4.93 -19.30
C GLY A 250 -4.22 -4.37 -18.13
N GLU A 251 -4.60 -3.12 -18.23
CA GLU A 251 -5.49 -2.47 -17.27
C GLU A 251 -6.49 -1.58 -18.02
N GLN A 252 -7.73 -1.66 -17.57
CA GLN A 252 -8.81 -0.79 -18.03
C GLN A 252 -9.57 -0.30 -16.81
N ALA A 253 -9.71 1.01 -16.72
CA ALA A 253 -10.45 1.65 -15.66
C ALA A 253 -11.45 2.65 -16.25
N THR A 254 -12.66 2.67 -15.70
CA THR A 254 -13.70 3.63 -16.05
C THR A 254 -14.22 4.30 -14.80
N LEU A 255 -14.47 5.59 -14.89
CA LEU A 255 -15.04 6.40 -13.81
C LEU A 255 -16.26 7.14 -14.36
N LYS A 256 -17.37 7.06 -13.60
CA LYS A 256 -18.50 7.98 -13.73
C LYS A 256 -18.53 8.87 -12.50
N TYR A 257 -18.19 10.12 -12.69
CA TYR A 257 -18.25 11.14 -11.62
C TYR A 257 -19.47 12.03 -11.85
N THR A 258 -20.31 12.14 -10.83
CA THR A 258 -21.52 12.93 -10.87
C THR A 258 -21.45 14.01 -9.79
N PRO A 259 -20.92 15.20 -10.09
CA PRO A 259 -21.07 16.37 -9.26
C PRO A 259 -22.49 16.95 -9.41
N THR A 260 -22.86 17.86 -8.52
CA THR A 260 -24.18 18.47 -8.48
C THR A 260 -24.57 19.22 -9.78
N LYS A 261 -23.58 19.64 -10.57
CA LYS A 261 -23.79 20.50 -11.75
C LYS A 261 -23.41 19.91 -13.12
N GLN A 262 -22.41 19.00 -13.21
CA GLN A 262 -21.96 18.40 -14.48
C GLN A 262 -21.41 17.00 -14.30
N PRO A 263 -22.08 15.94 -14.82
CA PRO A 263 -21.52 14.60 -14.86
C PRO A 263 -20.26 14.54 -15.74
N ASN A 264 -19.26 13.78 -15.32
CA ASN A 264 -18.06 13.57 -16.11
C ASN A 264 -17.71 12.08 -16.15
N ASP A 265 -17.54 11.56 -17.35
CA ASP A 265 -17.15 10.19 -17.60
C ASP A 265 -15.69 10.16 -18.04
N PHE A 266 -14.89 9.31 -17.42
CA PHE A 266 -13.49 9.13 -17.76
C PHE A 266 -13.17 7.66 -17.97
N ASN A 267 -12.39 7.37 -19.00
CA ASN A 267 -11.93 6.03 -19.30
C ASN A 267 -10.41 6.08 -19.57
N ALA A 268 -9.68 5.19 -18.93
CA ALA A 268 -8.27 4.99 -19.20
C ALA A 268 -7.97 3.52 -19.37
N SER A 269 -7.17 3.22 -20.37
CA SER A 269 -6.69 1.87 -20.64
C SER A 269 -5.21 1.88 -20.99
N HIS A 270 -4.48 0.93 -20.47
CA HIS A 270 -3.09 0.73 -20.87
C HIS A 270 -2.74 -0.74 -21.08
N LEU A 271 -1.78 -0.96 -21.93
CA LEU A 271 -1.18 -2.25 -22.23
C LEU A 271 0.33 -2.14 -22.04
N SER A 272 0.91 -3.14 -21.40
CA SER A 272 2.34 -3.22 -21.16
C SER A 272 2.89 -4.56 -21.61
N LEU A 273 4.03 -4.54 -22.28
CA LEU A 273 4.87 -5.70 -22.53
C LEU A 273 6.14 -5.56 -21.70
N TYR A 274 6.54 -6.61 -21.01
CA TYR A 274 7.75 -6.54 -20.18
C TYR A 274 8.65 -7.77 -20.31
N LEU A 275 9.94 -7.52 -20.10
CA LEU A 275 11.00 -8.53 -20.00
C LEU A 275 11.84 -8.20 -18.77
N THR A 276 12.05 -9.18 -17.91
CA THR A 276 12.83 -9.03 -16.67
C THR A 276 13.92 -10.09 -16.61
N PRO A 277 15.12 -9.84 -17.16
CA PRO A 277 16.30 -10.64 -16.88
C PRO A 277 16.73 -10.45 -15.43
N TYR A 278 17.04 -11.57 -14.76
CA TYR A 278 17.50 -11.59 -13.38
C TYR A 278 18.66 -12.56 -13.25
N PHE A 279 19.71 -12.12 -12.57
CA PHE A 279 20.93 -12.87 -12.34
C PHE A 279 21.29 -12.83 -10.86
N GLN A 280 21.63 -13.99 -10.30
CA GLN A 280 22.14 -14.10 -8.94
C GLN A 280 23.40 -14.94 -8.95
N LEU A 281 24.46 -14.43 -8.33
CA LEU A 281 25.70 -15.13 -8.10
C LEU A 281 25.92 -15.27 -6.60
N GLU A 282 26.08 -16.50 -6.13
CA GLU A 282 26.46 -16.80 -4.75
C GLU A 282 27.79 -17.55 -4.77
N ARG A 283 28.82 -16.91 -4.25
CA ARG A 283 30.19 -17.47 -4.23
C ARG A 283 30.91 -17.09 -2.94
N GLY A 284 31.17 -18.08 -2.10
CA GLY A 284 31.82 -17.89 -0.81
C GLY A 284 31.04 -16.93 0.08
N LYS A 285 31.65 -15.81 0.43
CA LYS A 285 31.08 -14.79 1.31
C LYS A 285 30.15 -13.79 0.59
N TRP A 286 30.07 -13.86 -0.74
CA TRP A 286 29.36 -12.90 -1.59
C TRP A 286 28.05 -13.47 -2.13
N LEU A 287 27.01 -12.64 -2.08
CA LEU A 287 25.78 -12.82 -2.85
C LEU A 287 25.55 -11.54 -3.65
N THR A 288 25.49 -11.67 -4.95
CA THR A 288 25.20 -10.55 -5.87
C THR A 288 23.94 -10.86 -6.65
N THR A 289 23.02 -9.92 -6.70
CA THR A 289 21.78 -10.01 -7.48
C THR A 289 21.68 -8.81 -8.41
N LEU A 290 21.40 -9.04 -9.68
CA LEU A 290 21.17 -8.03 -10.70
C LEU A 290 19.82 -8.29 -11.37
N SER A 291 19.01 -7.26 -11.52
CA SER A 291 17.72 -7.32 -12.21
C SER A 291 17.62 -6.16 -13.21
N PHE A 292 17.17 -6.45 -14.44
CA PHE A 292 17.09 -5.49 -15.53
C PHE A 292 15.69 -5.47 -16.17
N PRO A 293 14.63 -5.07 -15.43
CA PRO A 293 13.29 -4.96 -15.98
C PRO A 293 13.21 -3.92 -17.09
N LEU A 294 12.72 -4.34 -18.25
CA LEU A 294 12.32 -3.50 -19.38
C LEU A 294 10.81 -3.59 -19.51
N LYS A 295 10.11 -2.46 -19.63
CA LYS A 295 8.67 -2.40 -19.76
C LYS A 295 8.28 -1.36 -20.80
N ALA A 296 7.66 -1.81 -21.88
CA ALA A 296 7.03 -0.94 -22.89
C ALA A 296 5.56 -0.79 -22.54
N GLU A 297 5.10 0.44 -22.36
CA GLU A 297 3.72 0.78 -21.99
C GLU A 297 3.06 1.66 -23.05
N ARG A 298 1.80 1.36 -23.37
CA ARG A 298 0.94 2.19 -24.23
C ARG A 298 -0.33 2.56 -23.47
N TYR A 299 -0.53 3.86 -23.28
CA TYR A 299 -1.74 4.48 -22.74
C TYR A 299 -2.61 4.93 -23.90
N PHE A 300 -3.74 4.26 -24.11
CA PHE A 300 -4.57 4.48 -25.31
C PHE A 300 -5.34 5.79 -25.23
N SER A 301 -5.96 6.07 -24.11
CA SER A 301 -6.79 7.27 -23.93
C SER A 301 -5.96 8.56 -23.99
N GLN A 302 -4.72 8.53 -23.50
CA GLN A 302 -3.81 9.68 -23.51
C GLN A 302 -2.88 9.69 -24.74
N GLN A 303 -2.92 8.65 -25.58
CA GLN A 303 -2.07 8.46 -26.76
C GLN A 303 -0.56 8.55 -26.44
N ARG A 304 -0.14 8.10 -25.25
CA ARG A 304 1.24 8.11 -24.79
C ARG A 304 1.86 6.72 -24.82
N SER A 305 3.15 6.66 -25.13
CA SER A 305 3.95 5.43 -25.07
C SER A 305 5.23 5.69 -24.30
N PHE A 306 5.64 4.72 -23.49
CA PHE A 306 6.84 4.80 -22.69
C PHE A 306 7.64 3.51 -22.79
N LEU A 307 8.95 3.64 -22.69
CA LEU A 307 9.87 2.53 -22.47
C LEU A 307 10.58 2.78 -21.14
N PHE A 308 10.26 1.97 -20.13
CA PHE A 308 10.85 2.06 -18.81
C PHE A 308 11.92 0.99 -18.65
N PHE A 309 13.11 1.42 -18.22
CA PHE A 309 14.19 0.56 -17.78
C PHE A 309 14.38 0.77 -16.27
N ASN A 310 14.15 -0.28 -15.47
CA ASN A 310 14.09 -0.22 -14.01
C ASN A 310 15.12 -1.16 -13.35
N PRO A 311 16.44 -0.93 -13.54
CA PRO A 311 17.48 -1.81 -13.01
C PRO A 311 17.53 -1.76 -11.49
N SER A 312 17.90 -2.89 -10.89
CA SER A 312 18.23 -2.98 -9.48
C SER A 312 19.39 -3.92 -9.23
N THR A 313 20.16 -3.63 -8.19
CA THR A 313 21.25 -4.45 -7.72
C THR A 313 21.17 -4.67 -6.22
N TYR A 314 21.56 -5.84 -5.79
CA TYR A 314 21.71 -6.18 -4.38
C TYR A 314 23.03 -6.93 -4.21
N LEU A 315 23.85 -6.46 -3.28
CA LEU A 315 25.11 -7.05 -2.92
C LEU A 315 25.12 -7.35 -1.43
N ARG A 316 25.43 -8.58 -1.04
CA ARG A 316 25.62 -8.98 0.35
C ARG A 316 27.00 -9.58 0.52
N TYR A 317 27.67 -9.16 1.58
CA TYR A 317 28.98 -9.67 2.00
C TYR A 317 28.94 -10.15 3.45
N LYS A 318 29.21 -11.42 3.69
CA LYS A 318 29.39 -11.99 5.02
C LYS A 318 30.86 -11.98 5.37
N LEU A 319 31.28 -11.04 6.21
CA LEU A 319 32.68 -10.92 6.63
C LEU A 319 33.08 -12.15 7.45
N ASP A 320 32.26 -12.50 8.43
CA ASP A 320 32.41 -13.67 9.31
C ASP A 320 31.03 -14.14 9.82
N TYR A 321 30.99 -14.91 10.93
CA TYR A 321 29.76 -15.41 11.56
C TYR A 321 28.94 -14.30 12.22
N HIS A 322 29.56 -13.16 12.52
CA HIS A 322 28.95 -12.06 13.24
C HIS A 322 28.51 -10.93 12.33
N TRP A 323 29.33 -10.60 11.33
CA TRP A 323 29.12 -9.42 10.49
C TRP A 323 28.57 -9.73 9.11
N THR A 324 27.48 -9.08 8.78
CA THR A 324 26.89 -9.08 7.43
C THR A 324 26.67 -7.65 6.97
N PHE A 325 27.10 -7.36 5.76
CA PHE A 325 26.84 -6.07 5.10
C PHE A 325 26.07 -6.29 3.83
N SER A 326 25.16 -5.37 3.50
CA SER A 326 24.49 -5.39 2.20
C SER A 326 24.30 -3.99 1.65
N LEU A 327 24.35 -3.91 0.32
CA LEU A 327 24.09 -2.72 -0.48
C LEU A 327 22.97 -3.03 -1.46
N TYR A 328 21.98 -2.17 -1.53
CA TYR A 328 20.92 -2.21 -2.52
C TYR A 328 20.89 -0.89 -3.28
N GLY A 329 20.70 -0.98 -4.60
CA GLY A 329 20.50 0.16 -5.47
C GLY A 329 19.40 -0.12 -6.48
N SER A 330 18.54 0.85 -6.77
CA SER A 330 17.51 0.73 -7.78
C SER A 330 17.19 2.06 -8.45
N LEU A 331 16.81 1.96 -9.72
CA LEU A 331 16.15 3.01 -10.49
C LEU A 331 14.76 2.53 -10.87
N LYS A 332 13.72 3.27 -10.51
CA LYS A 332 12.33 2.97 -10.86
C LYS A 332 11.72 4.15 -11.60
N ARG A 333 11.26 3.88 -12.82
CA ARG A 333 10.48 4.83 -13.63
C ARG A 333 9.05 4.33 -13.73
N SER A 334 8.09 5.21 -13.56
CA SER A 334 6.65 4.89 -13.66
C SER A 334 5.86 6.08 -14.16
N ALA A 335 4.72 5.80 -14.76
CA ALA A 335 3.65 6.76 -14.95
C ALA A 335 2.78 6.85 -13.69
N GLY A 336 1.92 7.85 -13.62
CA GLY A 336 0.89 7.95 -12.59
C GLY A 336 -0.16 6.84 -12.71
N ASP A 337 -0.87 6.61 -11.62
CA ASP A 337 -1.98 5.66 -11.58
C ASP A 337 -3.27 6.25 -12.19
N PHE A 338 -4.36 5.48 -12.17
CA PHE A 338 -5.62 5.89 -12.80
C PHE A 338 -6.19 7.20 -12.24
N SER A 339 -6.13 7.40 -10.92
CA SER A 339 -6.62 8.63 -10.28
C SER A 339 -5.77 9.86 -10.65
N ASP A 340 -4.48 9.65 -10.88
CA ASP A 340 -3.57 10.69 -11.36
C ASP A 340 -3.84 11.11 -12.80
N LEU A 341 -4.40 10.22 -13.63
CA LEU A 341 -4.71 10.47 -15.04
C LEU A 341 -6.05 11.18 -15.25
N TYR A 342 -6.88 11.29 -14.21
CA TYR A 342 -8.18 11.96 -14.30
C TYR A 342 -7.99 13.46 -14.57
N PRO A 343 -8.58 14.01 -15.67
CA PRO A 343 -8.28 15.38 -16.09
C PRO A 343 -9.12 16.46 -15.38
N GLY A 344 -10.17 16.06 -14.67
CA GLY A 344 -11.17 17.00 -14.15
C GLY A 344 -10.98 17.38 -12.71
N LEU A 345 -11.75 18.39 -12.29
CA LEU A 345 -11.86 18.81 -10.89
C LEU A 345 -12.82 17.90 -10.14
N TYR A 346 -12.42 17.43 -8.96
CA TYR A 346 -13.26 16.63 -8.07
C TYR A 346 -12.99 16.94 -6.61
N GLN A 347 -14.02 16.76 -5.78
CA GLN A 347 -13.99 17.02 -4.36
C GLN A 347 -13.64 15.73 -3.60
N THR A 348 -12.68 15.81 -2.66
CA THR A 348 -12.22 14.66 -1.87
C THR A 348 -12.77 14.65 -0.45
N ASP A 349 -13.07 15.81 0.11
CA ASP A 349 -13.70 15.99 1.41
C ASP A 349 -14.48 17.34 1.44
N TYR A 350 -14.97 17.76 2.59
CA TYR A 350 -15.84 18.92 2.73
C TYR A 350 -15.20 20.23 2.21
N ARG A 351 -13.88 20.36 2.16
CA ARG A 351 -13.20 21.57 1.68
C ARG A 351 -12.10 21.31 0.64
N THR A 352 -11.67 20.07 0.42
CA THR A 352 -10.53 19.76 -0.45
C THR A 352 -10.98 19.35 -1.85
N TRP A 353 -10.40 20.02 -2.83
CA TRP A 353 -10.61 19.76 -4.25
C TRP A 353 -9.30 19.38 -4.93
N ARG A 354 -9.38 18.50 -5.92
CA ARG A 354 -8.23 18.12 -6.77
C ARG A 354 -8.58 18.28 -8.23
N ASP A 355 -7.63 18.83 -9.00
CA ASP A 355 -7.71 19.02 -10.44
C ASP A 355 -6.45 18.42 -11.10
N GLY A 356 -6.63 17.39 -11.90
CA GLY A 356 -5.55 16.75 -12.68
C GLY A 356 -5.08 17.60 -13.86
N ASN A 357 -5.87 18.59 -14.28
CA ASN A 357 -5.58 19.56 -15.34
C ASN A 357 -5.14 18.89 -16.67
N GLY A 358 -5.59 17.65 -16.93
CA GLY A 358 -5.26 16.90 -18.14
C GLY A 358 -3.78 16.53 -18.31
N LEU A 359 -2.95 16.75 -17.30
CA LEU A 359 -1.51 16.48 -17.36
C LEU A 359 -1.19 15.02 -17.05
N PHE A 360 -0.19 14.49 -17.76
CA PHE A 360 0.26 13.11 -17.60
C PHE A 360 1.48 13.06 -16.66
N PRO A 361 1.35 12.56 -15.42
CA PRO A 361 2.45 12.52 -14.48
C PRO A 361 3.41 11.35 -14.76
N THR A 362 4.69 11.61 -14.64
CA THR A 362 5.74 10.60 -14.63
C THR A 362 6.67 10.80 -13.44
N ASN A 363 7.21 9.72 -12.94
CA ASN A 363 8.13 9.72 -11.80
C ASN A 363 9.35 8.85 -12.09
N THR A 364 10.52 9.32 -11.65
CA THR A 364 11.78 8.56 -11.63
C THR A 364 12.32 8.57 -10.21
N THR A 365 12.34 7.41 -9.57
CA THR A 365 12.85 7.25 -8.20
C THR A 365 14.15 6.45 -8.22
N GLN A 366 15.17 7.00 -7.56
CA GLN A 366 16.43 6.33 -7.26
C GLN A 366 16.43 6.00 -5.77
N THR A 367 16.80 4.77 -5.41
CA THR A 367 16.90 4.35 -4.01
C THR A 367 18.22 3.61 -3.80
N TYR A 368 18.95 3.99 -2.75
CA TYR A 368 20.15 3.34 -2.29
C TYR A 368 19.99 3.00 -0.82
N ASN A 369 20.34 1.79 -0.45
CA ASN A 369 20.28 1.33 0.93
C ASN A 369 21.60 0.63 1.29
N LEU A 370 22.21 1.07 2.37
CA LEU A 370 23.34 0.42 3.01
C LEU A 370 22.89 -0.18 4.33
N TYR A 371 23.11 -1.47 4.53
CA TYR A 371 22.72 -2.18 5.72
C TYR A 371 23.93 -2.91 6.31
N GLY A 372 24.06 -2.85 7.63
CA GLY A 372 25.05 -3.58 8.42
C GLY A 372 24.38 -4.30 9.59
N GLU A 373 24.77 -5.53 9.80
CA GLU A 373 24.30 -6.36 10.91
C GLU A 373 25.49 -6.97 11.64
N TYR A 374 25.51 -6.82 12.96
CA TYR A 374 26.33 -7.59 13.89
C TYR A 374 25.43 -8.50 14.72
N LYS A 375 25.77 -9.79 14.78
CA LYS A 375 25.01 -10.79 15.50
C LYS A 375 25.93 -11.69 16.31
N ASN A 376 25.84 -11.60 17.62
CA ASN A 376 26.49 -12.55 18.54
C ASN A 376 25.42 -13.22 19.39
N THR A 377 25.05 -14.45 19.03
CA THR A 377 23.99 -15.20 19.71
C THR A 377 24.42 -15.72 21.08
N VAL A 378 25.71 -15.97 21.29
CA VAL A 378 26.22 -16.46 22.58
C VAL A 378 26.18 -15.36 23.65
N GLN A 379 26.53 -14.15 23.24
CA GLN A 379 26.51 -12.99 24.13
C GLN A 379 25.16 -12.25 24.11
N GLU A 380 24.19 -12.73 23.31
CA GLU A 380 22.89 -12.07 23.07
C GLU A 380 23.05 -10.58 22.70
N PHE A 381 24.03 -10.28 21.86
CA PHE A 381 24.34 -8.92 21.44
C PHE A 381 24.11 -8.75 19.95
N PHE A 382 23.24 -7.80 19.59
CA PHE A 382 22.82 -7.57 18.21
C PHE A 382 22.86 -6.08 17.91
N ILE A 383 23.42 -5.74 16.75
CA ILE A 383 23.40 -4.38 16.21
C ILE A 383 22.89 -4.47 14.78
N THR A 384 21.95 -3.64 14.42
CA THR A 384 21.56 -3.42 13.03
C THR A 384 21.61 -1.93 12.72
N ALA A 385 22.08 -1.58 11.54
CA ALA A 385 22.07 -0.20 11.05
C ALA A 385 21.68 -0.21 9.58
N ALA A 386 20.77 0.66 9.18
CA ALA A 386 20.36 0.85 7.79
C ALA A 386 20.35 2.34 7.45
N LEU A 387 21.05 2.71 6.38
CA LEU A 387 21.03 4.05 5.81
C LEU A 387 20.38 3.99 4.44
N THR A 388 19.27 4.67 4.26
CA THR A 388 18.55 4.74 2.99
C THR A 388 18.56 6.16 2.46
N TYR A 389 18.97 6.32 1.22
CA TYR A 389 18.79 7.54 0.45
C TYR A 389 17.81 7.27 -0.68
N SER A 390 16.83 8.16 -0.85
CA SER A 390 15.87 8.10 -1.96
C SER A 390 15.72 9.47 -2.60
N ARG A 391 15.74 9.52 -3.94
CA ARG A 391 15.46 10.72 -4.72
C ARG A 391 14.40 10.44 -5.76
N SER A 392 13.35 11.25 -5.78
CA SER A 392 12.26 11.20 -6.75
C SER A 392 12.25 12.46 -7.60
N ASN A 393 12.31 12.31 -8.92
CA ASN A 393 12.15 13.38 -9.90
C ASN A 393 10.81 13.20 -10.60
N ARG A 394 9.98 14.25 -10.62
CA ARG A 394 8.65 14.27 -11.21
C ARG A 394 8.54 15.36 -12.25
N ASN A 395 7.73 15.15 -13.28
CA ASN A 395 7.46 16.17 -14.30
C ASN A 395 6.32 17.13 -13.93
N THR A 396 5.55 16.81 -12.88
CA THR A 396 4.42 17.61 -12.43
C THR A 396 4.44 17.82 -10.93
N LEU A 397 3.90 18.95 -10.48
CA LEU A 397 3.72 19.32 -9.07
C LEU A 397 2.29 19.83 -8.87
N PHE A 398 1.72 19.56 -7.68
CA PHE A 398 0.44 20.18 -7.32
C PHE A 398 0.68 21.59 -6.75
N GLU A 399 -0.02 22.55 -7.36
CA GLU A 399 -0.18 23.89 -6.84
C GLU A 399 -1.30 23.90 -5.81
N GLN A 400 -1.01 24.30 -4.60
CA GLN A 400 -1.99 24.43 -3.52
C GLN A 400 -2.49 25.87 -3.47
N SER A 401 -3.79 26.06 -3.58
CA SER A 401 -4.49 27.33 -3.33
C SER A 401 -5.35 27.15 -2.09
N VAL A 402 -5.18 28.04 -1.10
CA VAL A 402 -5.89 27.98 0.17
C VAL A 402 -6.75 29.22 0.31
N SER A 403 -8.04 29.03 0.63
CA SER A 403 -8.99 30.05 1.06
C SER A 403 -9.64 29.61 2.38
N GLU A 404 -10.44 30.49 2.98
CA GLU A 404 -11.19 30.14 4.19
C GLU A 404 -12.12 28.93 3.99
N ASP A 405 -12.73 28.81 2.80
CA ASP A 405 -13.75 27.79 2.51
C ASP A 405 -13.21 26.58 1.75
N ALA A 406 -12.07 26.71 1.04
CA ALA A 406 -11.60 25.64 0.16
C ALA A 406 -10.06 25.56 0.06
N ILE A 407 -9.59 24.33 -0.09
CA ILE A 407 -8.21 24.00 -0.46
C ILE A 407 -8.25 23.31 -1.82
N VAL A 408 -7.62 23.91 -2.83
CA VAL A 408 -7.63 23.41 -4.20
C VAL A 408 -6.20 23.01 -4.59
N TYR A 409 -6.03 21.75 -4.99
CA TYR A 409 -4.79 21.22 -5.54
C TYR A 409 -4.93 21.09 -7.05
N THR A 410 -4.24 21.97 -7.80
CA THR A 410 -4.22 21.94 -9.28
C THR A 410 -2.88 21.42 -9.75
N ARG A 411 -2.87 20.40 -10.62
CA ARG A 411 -1.64 19.86 -11.18
C ARG A 411 -1.03 20.83 -12.19
N ARG A 412 0.27 21.09 -12.07
CA ARG A 412 1.06 21.95 -12.95
C ARG A 412 2.18 21.16 -13.60
N GLU A 413 2.50 21.46 -14.85
CA GLU A 413 3.70 20.95 -15.51
C GLU A 413 4.90 21.72 -14.99
N LEU A 414 5.52 21.18 -13.96
CA LEU A 414 6.69 21.75 -13.31
C LEU A 414 7.61 20.61 -12.87
N PRO A 415 8.76 20.42 -13.54
CA PRO A 415 9.76 19.47 -13.10
C PRO A 415 10.22 19.83 -11.66
N ASN A 416 10.17 18.82 -10.81
CA ASN A 416 10.50 18.97 -9.40
C ASN A 416 11.19 17.71 -8.86
N HIS A 417 11.80 17.85 -7.69
CA HIS A 417 12.44 16.73 -7.04
C HIS A 417 12.18 16.71 -5.52
N SER A 418 12.25 15.53 -4.98
CA SER A 418 12.30 15.34 -3.53
C SER A 418 13.35 14.31 -3.20
N ASP A 419 14.08 14.51 -2.10
CA ASP A 419 15.06 13.57 -1.59
C ASP A 419 14.85 13.31 -0.10
N SER A 420 15.18 12.12 0.33
CA SER A 420 15.11 11.71 1.72
C SER A 420 16.30 10.88 2.14
N TRP A 421 16.75 11.11 3.37
CA TRP A 421 17.73 10.33 4.09
C TRP A 421 17.07 9.71 5.32
N ASN A 422 17.18 8.40 5.48
CA ASN A 422 16.66 7.69 6.62
C ASN A 422 17.76 6.80 7.21
N LEU A 423 18.10 7.05 8.47
CA LEU A 423 18.98 6.20 9.26
C LEU A 423 18.16 5.51 10.33
N SER A 424 18.18 4.19 10.35
CA SER A 424 17.63 3.38 11.43
C SER A 424 18.72 2.53 12.04
N SER A 425 18.81 2.50 13.37
CA SER A 425 19.76 1.66 14.10
C SER A 425 19.08 1.03 15.30
N THR A 426 19.33 -0.24 15.51
CA THR A 426 18.83 -0.95 16.69
C THR A 426 20.00 -1.67 17.35
N LEU A 427 20.18 -1.40 18.62
CA LEU A 427 21.11 -2.10 19.52
C LEU A 427 20.28 -2.94 20.50
N SER A 428 20.54 -4.22 20.60
CA SER A 428 19.87 -5.11 21.55
C SER A 428 20.89 -5.96 22.31
N LYS A 429 20.71 -6.04 23.64
CA LYS A 429 21.55 -6.81 24.54
C LYS A 429 20.71 -7.60 25.51
N GLY A 430 20.92 -8.90 25.56
CA GLY A 430 20.46 -9.78 26.64
C GLY A 430 21.48 -9.86 27.76
N ILE A 431 21.04 -9.78 29.00
CA ILE A 431 21.84 -9.96 30.21
C ILE A 431 21.27 -11.19 30.94
N TYR A 432 21.90 -12.35 30.67
CA TYR A 432 21.38 -13.64 31.11
C TYR A 432 21.19 -13.72 32.64
N ASP A 433 22.17 -13.26 33.40
CA ASP A 433 22.14 -13.33 34.88
C ASP A 433 20.99 -12.54 35.50
N TRP A 434 20.51 -11.52 34.78
CA TRP A 434 19.41 -10.67 35.25
C TRP A 434 18.07 -10.98 34.54
N HIS A 435 18.04 -11.95 33.65
CA HIS A 435 16.87 -12.26 32.82
C HIS A 435 16.32 -11.01 32.12
N LEU A 436 17.21 -10.07 31.77
CA LEU A 436 16.89 -8.77 31.21
C LEU A 436 17.29 -8.70 29.75
N LYS A 437 16.38 -8.21 28.92
CA LYS A 437 16.67 -7.83 27.54
C LYS A 437 16.44 -6.34 27.36
N THR A 438 17.47 -5.63 26.91
CA THR A 438 17.41 -4.20 26.61
C THR A 438 17.48 -3.99 25.11
N SER A 439 16.78 -2.98 24.60
CA SER A 439 16.84 -2.57 23.19
C SER A 439 16.75 -1.06 23.08
N LEU A 440 17.66 -0.48 22.29
CA LEU A 440 17.65 0.93 21.94
C LEU A 440 17.46 1.02 20.41
N THR A 441 16.47 1.77 19.98
CA THR A 441 16.21 2.02 18.55
C THR A 441 16.32 3.52 18.27
N LEU A 442 17.14 3.88 17.31
CA LEU A 442 17.35 5.25 16.83
C LEU A 442 16.81 5.35 15.41
N LEU A 443 15.95 6.33 15.16
CA LEU A 443 15.45 6.69 13.84
C LEU A 443 15.75 8.16 13.57
N LEU A 444 16.48 8.43 12.49
CA LEU A 444 16.74 9.76 11.98
C LEU A 444 16.21 9.83 10.54
N SER A 445 15.41 10.83 10.26
CA SER A 445 14.89 11.06 8.90
C SER A 445 15.04 12.51 8.54
N ARG A 446 15.51 12.77 7.32
CA ARG A 446 15.54 14.10 6.70
C ARG A 446 14.91 13.99 5.33
N SER A 447 13.93 14.83 5.06
CA SER A 447 13.28 14.93 3.77
C SER A 447 13.31 16.36 3.28
N ASN A 448 13.70 16.55 2.02
CA ASN A 448 13.64 17.83 1.32
C ASN A 448 12.71 17.67 0.12
N GLY A 449 12.03 18.72 -0.26
CA GLY A 449 11.15 18.72 -1.43
C GLY A 449 10.73 20.10 -1.82
N GLU A 450 9.93 20.16 -2.87
CA GLU A 450 9.42 21.40 -3.45
C GLU A 450 7.89 21.42 -3.30
N GLN A 451 7.36 22.58 -2.96
CA GLN A 451 5.93 22.84 -2.83
C GLN A 451 5.59 24.09 -3.62
N LEU A 452 4.51 24.04 -4.40
CA LEU A 452 3.99 25.17 -5.14
C LEU A 452 2.72 25.67 -4.44
N THR A 453 2.75 26.92 -3.98
CA THR A 453 1.61 27.53 -3.30
C THR A 453 1.15 28.74 -4.10
N ARG A 454 -0.16 28.86 -4.29
CA ARG A 454 -0.77 30.01 -4.92
C ARG A 454 -1.20 31.00 -3.83
N LEU A 455 -0.63 32.18 -3.89
CA LEU A 455 -0.84 33.27 -2.92
C LEU A 455 -1.50 34.45 -3.59
N ALA A 456 -2.37 35.18 -2.86
CA ALA A 456 -2.89 36.48 -3.28
C ALA A 456 -1.94 37.57 -2.81
N ASP A 457 -1.58 38.51 -3.69
CA ASP A 457 -0.85 39.71 -3.31
C ASP A 457 -1.80 40.74 -2.66
N SER A 458 -1.24 41.83 -2.12
CA SER A 458 -1.99 42.94 -1.49
C SER A 458 -2.97 43.66 -2.43
N LYS A 459 -2.90 43.39 -3.74
CA LYS A 459 -3.79 43.93 -4.77
C LYS A 459 -4.81 42.89 -5.26
N GLY A 460 -4.83 41.69 -4.68
CA GLY A 460 -5.70 40.60 -5.08
C GLY A 460 -5.19 39.82 -6.31
N ASN A 461 -4.00 40.11 -6.86
CA ASN A 461 -3.42 39.33 -7.92
C ASN A 461 -2.89 37.99 -7.37
N GLN A 462 -3.18 36.91 -8.07
CA GLN A 462 -2.73 35.59 -7.65
C GLN A 462 -1.36 35.29 -8.26
N GLN A 463 -0.39 34.93 -7.41
CA GLN A 463 0.95 34.57 -7.82
C GLN A 463 1.32 33.16 -7.27
N SER A 464 1.91 32.34 -8.12
CA SER A 464 2.42 31.02 -7.73
C SER A 464 3.85 31.15 -7.20
N LEU A 465 4.07 30.66 -5.97
CA LEU A 465 5.37 30.69 -5.32
C LEU A 465 5.87 29.25 -5.14
N LEU A 466 7.03 28.94 -5.74
CA LEU A 466 7.74 27.70 -5.50
C LEU A 466 8.61 27.82 -4.25
N GLN A 467 8.39 26.97 -3.29
CA GLN A 467 9.11 26.91 -2.03
C GLN A 467 9.77 25.56 -1.85
N THR A 468 10.97 25.55 -1.27
CA THR A 468 11.61 24.34 -0.80
C THR A 468 11.29 24.14 0.67
N TYR A 469 10.97 22.92 1.05
CA TYR A 469 10.76 22.54 2.44
C TYR A 469 11.78 21.50 2.89
N ARG A 470 12.06 21.52 4.18
CA ARG A 470 12.88 20.50 4.85
C ARG A 470 12.17 20.02 6.10
N TYR A 471 12.10 18.72 6.24
CA TYR A 471 11.53 18.07 7.39
C TYR A 471 12.58 17.16 8.04
N ASP A 472 12.88 17.39 9.31
CA ASP A 472 13.79 16.59 10.10
C ASP A 472 13.00 15.88 11.22
N TYR A 473 13.22 14.60 11.40
CA TYR A 473 12.56 13.77 12.40
C TYR A 473 13.57 12.93 13.15
N LEU A 474 13.47 12.91 14.47
CA LEU A 474 14.26 12.10 15.40
C LEU A 474 13.32 11.32 16.31
N LYS A 475 13.56 10.03 16.44
CA LYS A 475 12.92 9.16 17.44
C LYS A 475 14.00 8.26 18.05
N ALA A 476 14.05 8.19 19.38
CA ALA A 476 14.92 7.31 20.15
C ALA A 476 14.09 6.38 21.07
#